data_7497247a3398ae562c1344f628baf01d
#
_entry.id   7497247a3398ae562c1344f628baf01d
#
_cell.length_a   1.000
_cell.length_b   1.000
_cell.length_c   1.000
_cell.angle_alpha   90.00
_cell.angle_beta   90.00
_cell.angle_gamma   90.00
#
_symmetry.space_group_name_H-M   'P 1'
#
loop_
_entity.id
_entity.type
_entity.pdbx_description
1 polymer ?
#
loop_
_entity_poly.entity_id
_entity_poly.type
_entity_poly.pdbx_seq_one_letter_code
_entity_poly.pdbx_strand_id
1 'polypeptide(L)'
;MRIGIDATALPPQPVGAGNYIIQLIRALAAADNDDQLVVFTQSKGPALLDLPEETSVEWQIVKDRTPGSRLIWEQTRLPRLVQGTKVDLLHSLHYTRPMRLPCASVVTFHDMTFFLYPQLHTRARRMFFPSAIRASARQADALITVSESTRQDAIRLLAIDPGKIFTTHLGVDPSFRLIDNDDEKKTITAKYDLPENFVLYLGTIEPRKNLPILVRAYRRLVDNGTSYKLVLVGKYGWMYEDVLGLVKELDLEDMVCFTGYVSQDDLPLVYNLASLFVYPTIYEGFGLPVLEAMACGVPVISTQIASLPEIIGDAGILIPVNDVDALFDAMVRVLGDQTLREEFIRYGQLRSKKFSWERTAQLTRQVYQQVLETS
;
A
#
# COMPACT_ATOMS: atom_id res chain seq x y z
N MET A 1 -27.92 2.47 3.31
CA MET A 1 -27.58 2.15 1.90
C MET A 1 -27.27 0.67 1.78
N ARG A 2 -27.57 0.05 0.63
CA ARG A 2 -27.15 -1.34 0.35
C ARG A 2 -25.99 -1.32 -0.65
N ILE A 3 -24.78 -1.56 -0.16
CA ILE A 3 -23.52 -1.33 -0.88
C ILE A 3 -22.91 -2.66 -1.33
N GLY A 4 -22.74 -2.83 -2.64
CA GLY A 4 -21.97 -3.92 -3.22
C GLY A 4 -20.47 -3.58 -3.23
N ILE A 5 -19.63 -4.51 -2.78
CA ILE A 5 -18.17 -4.37 -2.80
C ILE A 5 -17.58 -5.49 -3.68
N ASP A 6 -16.92 -5.12 -4.78
CA ASP A 6 -16.18 -6.08 -5.59
C ASP A 6 -14.76 -6.31 -5.04
N ALA A 7 -14.63 -7.33 -4.20
CA ALA A 7 -13.38 -7.82 -3.64
C ALA A 7 -12.80 -9.02 -4.41
N THR A 8 -13.30 -9.33 -5.62
CA THR A 8 -12.83 -10.50 -6.39
C THR A 8 -11.38 -10.38 -6.87
N ALA A 9 -10.80 -9.18 -6.82
CA ALA A 9 -9.40 -8.93 -7.10
C ALA A 9 -8.45 -9.26 -5.93
N LEU A 10 -8.98 -9.62 -4.74
CA LEU A 10 -8.18 -9.96 -3.56
C LEU A 10 -7.29 -11.18 -3.85
N PRO A 11 -5.94 -11.04 -3.77
CA PRO A 11 -5.03 -12.14 -4.00
C PRO A 11 -4.98 -13.09 -2.79
N PRO A 12 -4.59 -14.37 -2.97
CA PRO A 12 -4.45 -15.32 -1.87
C PRO A 12 -3.41 -14.94 -0.79
N GLN A 13 -2.46 -14.10 -1.14
CA GLN A 13 -1.47 -13.50 -0.24
C GLN A 13 -1.52 -11.97 -0.43
N PRO A 14 -2.34 -11.28 0.37
CA PRO A 14 -2.56 -9.85 0.24
C PRO A 14 -1.30 -9.04 0.52
N VAL A 15 -1.00 -8.07 -0.34
CA VAL A 15 0.01 -7.03 -0.17
C VAL A 15 -0.49 -5.76 -0.87
N GLY A 16 -0.11 -4.58 -0.42
CA GLY A 16 -0.47 -3.31 -1.06
C GLY A 16 -1.98 -3.16 -1.26
N ALA A 17 -2.46 -3.20 -2.52
CA ALA A 17 -3.89 -3.10 -2.84
C ALA A 17 -4.74 -4.22 -2.21
N GLY A 18 -4.17 -5.39 -1.94
CA GLY A 18 -4.86 -6.46 -1.20
C GLY A 18 -5.14 -6.06 0.25
N ASN A 19 -4.18 -5.42 0.91
CA ASN A 19 -4.36 -4.89 2.27
C ASN A 19 -5.42 -3.77 2.29
N TYR A 20 -5.45 -2.90 1.28
CA TYR A 20 -6.51 -1.91 1.13
C TYR A 20 -7.90 -2.57 1.07
N ILE A 21 -8.07 -3.61 0.26
CA ILE A 21 -9.36 -4.32 0.13
C ILE A 21 -9.81 -4.87 1.49
N ILE A 22 -8.91 -5.54 2.22
CA ILE A 22 -9.20 -6.12 3.53
C ILE A 22 -9.58 -5.03 4.54
N GLN A 23 -8.72 -4.05 4.70
CA GLN A 23 -8.88 -3.06 5.75
C GLN A 23 -10.07 -2.12 5.50
N LEU A 24 -10.33 -1.74 4.24
CA LEU A 24 -11.51 -0.94 3.92
C LEU A 24 -12.81 -1.69 4.22
N ILE A 25 -12.90 -2.98 3.85
CA ILE A 25 -14.10 -3.78 4.13
C ILE A 25 -14.28 -3.96 5.64
N ARG A 26 -13.20 -4.25 6.38
CA ARG A 26 -13.24 -4.32 7.85
C ARG A 26 -13.75 -3.03 8.47
N ALA A 27 -13.22 -1.89 8.04
CA ALA A 27 -13.61 -0.58 8.57
C ALA A 27 -15.04 -0.18 8.18
N LEU A 28 -15.48 -0.49 6.96
CA LEU A 28 -16.88 -0.26 6.55
C LEU A 28 -17.86 -1.16 7.32
N ALA A 29 -17.48 -2.41 7.57
CA ALA A 29 -18.30 -3.37 8.30
C ALA A 29 -18.38 -3.07 9.82
N ALA A 30 -17.32 -2.50 10.38
CA ALA A 30 -17.27 -2.08 11.79
C ALA A 30 -17.91 -0.71 12.05
N ALA A 31 -18.27 0.05 10.99
CA ALA A 31 -18.83 1.38 11.14
C ALA A 31 -20.24 1.31 11.74
N ASP A 32 -20.49 2.12 12.77
CA ASP A 32 -21.81 2.24 13.42
C ASP A 32 -22.78 3.01 12.51
N ASN A 33 -23.47 2.28 11.63
CA ASN A 33 -24.46 2.81 10.70
C ASN A 33 -25.37 1.68 10.17
N ASP A 34 -26.49 2.07 9.52
CA ASP A 34 -27.48 1.14 8.97
C ASP A 34 -27.16 0.63 7.55
N ASP A 35 -25.91 0.77 7.10
CA ASP A 35 -25.52 0.30 5.77
C ASP A 35 -25.42 -1.23 5.73
N GLN A 36 -25.93 -1.82 4.65
CA GLN A 36 -25.81 -3.25 4.37
C GLN A 36 -24.72 -3.49 3.35
N LEU A 37 -23.71 -4.27 3.71
CA LEU A 37 -22.62 -4.63 2.80
C LEU A 37 -22.88 -5.97 2.13
N VAL A 38 -22.77 -5.99 0.81
CA VAL A 38 -22.79 -7.20 -0.02
C VAL A 38 -21.40 -7.37 -0.65
N VAL A 39 -20.61 -8.34 -0.17
CA VAL A 39 -19.22 -8.51 -0.60
C VAL A 39 -19.11 -9.65 -1.59
N PHE A 40 -18.76 -9.32 -2.84
CA PHE A 40 -18.43 -10.29 -3.88
C PHE A 40 -16.97 -10.69 -3.77
N THR A 41 -16.69 -11.95 -3.49
CA THR A 41 -15.32 -12.42 -3.25
C THR A 41 -15.10 -13.85 -3.70
N GLN A 42 -13.85 -14.27 -3.88
CA GLN A 42 -13.46 -15.65 -4.16
C GLN A 42 -13.48 -16.49 -2.86
N SER A 43 -13.33 -17.81 -2.98
CA SER A 43 -13.55 -18.77 -1.88
C SER A 43 -12.76 -18.47 -0.59
N LYS A 44 -11.53 -17.94 -0.70
CA LYS A 44 -10.68 -17.58 0.43
C LYS A 44 -10.99 -16.21 1.04
N GLY A 45 -11.84 -15.41 0.40
CA GLY A 45 -12.12 -14.04 0.81
C GLY A 45 -12.64 -13.92 2.25
N PRO A 46 -13.67 -14.66 2.67
CA PRO A 46 -14.18 -14.57 4.04
C PRO A 46 -13.11 -14.84 5.10
N ALA A 47 -12.27 -15.87 4.90
CA ALA A 47 -11.17 -16.19 5.81
C ALA A 47 -10.06 -15.11 5.84
N LEU A 48 -9.78 -14.46 4.70
CA LEU A 48 -8.81 -13.37 4.62
C LEU A 48 -9.33 -12.08 5.24
N LEU A 49 -10.63 -11.84 5.10
CA LEU A 49 -11.29 -10.66 5.68
C LEU A 49 -11.45 -10.78 7.19
N ASP A 50 -11.60 -12.01 7.72
CA ASP A 50 -11.65 -12.31 9.15
C ASP A 50 -12.52 -11.30 9.92
N LEU A 51 -13.80 -11.20 9.52
CA LEU A 51 -14.76 -10.29 10.13
C LEU A 51 -15.40 -10.96 11.34
N PRO A 52 -15.74 -10.21 12.42
CA PRO A 52 -16.52 -10.72 13.54
C PRO A 52 -17.84 -11.34 13.05
N GLU A 53 -18.28 -12.44 13.68
CA GLU A 53 -19.53 -13.16 13.31
C GLU A 53 -20.77 -12.25 13.41
N GLU A 54 -20.74 -11.25 14.28
CA GLU A 54 -21.83 -10.29 14.52
C GLU A 54 -21.97 -9.26 13.38
N THR A 55 -21.00 -9.24 12.44
CA THR A 55 -20.96 -8.25 11.37
C THR A 55 -22.00 -8.56 10.29
N SER A 56 -22.90 -7.64 10.01
CA SER A 56 -23.96 -7.79 8.99
C SER A 56 -23.38 -7.65 7.57
N VAL A 57 -22.64 -8.66 7.09
CA VAL A 57 -22.11 -8.73 5.72
C VAL A 57 -22.76 -9.90 4.98
N GLU A 58 -23.38 -9.58 3.85
CA GLU A 58 -23.87 -10.60 2.92
C GLU A 58 -22.75 -11.04 1.97
N TRP A 59 -22.38 -12.32 2.05
CA TRP A 59 -21.32 -12.89 1.21
C TRP A 59 -21.86 -13.41 -0.12
N GLN A 60 -21.28 -12.94 -1.23
CA GLN A 60 -21.48 -13.47 -2.55
C GLN A 60 -20.19 -14.17 -3.00
N ILE A 61 -20.03 -15.43 -2.57
CA ILE A 61 -18.83 -16.23 -2.86
C ILE A 61 -18.89 -16.74 -4.30
N VAL A 62 -17.88 -16.41 -5.08
CA VAL A 62 -17.74 -16.85 -6.48
C VAL A 62 -16.61 -17.85 -6.62
N LYS A 63 -16.67 -18.66 -7.66
CA LYS A 63 -15.62 -19.64 -7.97
C LYS A 63 -14.29 -18.94 -8.20
N ASP A 64 -13.21 -19.53 -7.68
CA ASP A 64 -11.84 -19.03 -7.84
C ASP A 64 -11.45 -18.92 -9.33
N ARG A 65 -10.74 -17.83 -9.63
CA ARG A 65 -10.37 -17.46 -10.99
C ARG A 65 -8.95 -16.96 -11.10
N THR A 66 -8.33 -17.22 -12.22
CA THR A 66 -7.07 -16.55 -12.57
C THR A 66 -7.34 -15.05 -12.88
N PRO A 67 -6.35 -14.17 -12.76
CA PRO A 67 -6.53 -12.74 -13.03
C PRO A 67 -7.21 -12.44 -14.38
N GLY A 68 -6.82 -13.14 -15.47
CA GLY A 68 -7.40 -12.93 -16.80
C GLY A 68 -8.86 -13.41 -16.89
N SER A 69 -9.17 -14.60 -16.35
CA SER A 69 -10.54 -15.12 -16.35
C SER A 69 -11.46 -14.33 -15.42
N ARG A 70 -10.92 -13.71 -14.36
CA ARG A 70 -11.66 -12.79 -13.50
C ARG A 70 -12.15 -11.55 -14.28
N LEU A 71 -11.30 -10.95 -15.10
CA LEU A 71 -11.67 -9.77 -15.89
C LEU A 71 -12.80 -10.08 -16.89
N ILE A 72 -12.78 -11.26 -17.52
CA ILE A 72 -13.88 -11.68 -18.41
C ILE A 72 -15.16 -11.91 -17.60
N TRP A 73 -15.06 -12.56 -16.47
CA TRP A 73 -16.17 -12.83 -15.57
C TRP A 73 -16.78 -11.52 -15.01
N GLU A 74 -15.95 -10.55 -14.64
CA GLU A 74 -16.36 -9.21 -14.22
C GLU A 74 -17.30 -8.56 -15.25
N GLN A 75 -17.00 -8.72 -16.55
CA GLN A 75 -17.81 -8.13 -17.60
C GLN A 75 -19.08 -8.92 -17.94
N THR A 76 -19.13 -10.22 -17.68
CA THR A 76 -20.19 -11.11 -18.20
C THR A 76 -21.15 -11.63 -17.11
N ARG A 77 -20.65 -11.90 -15.92
CA ARG A 77 -21.41 -12.53 -14.83
C ARG A 77 -21.68 -11.61 -13.65
N LEU A 78 -20.70 -10.78 -13.25
CA LEU A 78 -20.86 -9.88 -12.13
C LEU A 78 -22.09 -8.95 -12.27
N PRO A 79 -22.42 -8.35 -13.44
CA PRO A 79 -23.61 -7.51 -13.58
C PRO A 79 -24.92 -8.21 -13.22
N ARG A 80 -25.05 -9.49 -13.57
CA ARG A 80 -26.25 -10.29 -13.23
C ARG A 80 -26.33 -10.61 -11.74
N LEU A 81 -25.20 -10.88 -11.10
CA LEU A 81 -25.16 -11.10 -9.65
C LEU A 81 -25.51 -9.81 -8.91
N VAL A 82 -24.94 -8.69 -9.33
CA VAL A 82 -25.25 -7.35 -8.77
C VAL A 82 -26.76 -7.06 -8.91
N GLN A 83 -27.36 -7.36 -10.06
CA GLN A 83 -28.80 -7.17 -10.24
C GLN A 83 -29.62 -8.03 -9.27
N GLY A 84 -29.19 -9.27 -9.01
CA GLY A 84 -29.86 -10.19 -8.10
C GLY A 84 -29.81 -9.73 -6.63
N THR A 85 -28.77 -9.01 -6.22
CA THR A 85 -28.57 -8.54 -4.84
C THR A 85 -29.23 -7.20 -4.57
N LYS A 86 -29.74 -6.49 -5.57
CA LYS A 86 -30.43 -5.20 -5.45
C LYS A 86 -29.62 -4.16 -4.65
N VAL A 87 -28.31 -4.10 -4.86
CA VAL A 87 -27.48 -3.05 -4.25
C VAL A 87 -27.75 -1.70 -4.93
N ASP A 88 -27.69 -0.64 -4.13
CA ASP A 88 -27.86 0.74 -4.61
C ASP A 88 -26.64 1.20 -5.40
N LEU A 89 -25.46 0.72 -5.00
CA LEU A 89 -24.17 1.09 -5.56
C LEU A 89 -23.21 -0.09 -5.53
N LEU A 90 -22.35 -0.23 -6.58
CA LEU A 90 -21.21 -1.15 -6.61
C LEU A 90 -19.90 -0.38 -6.53
N HIS A 91 -19.07 -0.67 -5.52
CA HIS A 91 -17.69 -0.19 -5.44
C HIS A 91 -16.71 -1.26 -5.92
N SER A 92 -16.04 -1.00 -7.03
CA SER A 92 -14.94 -1.81 -7.57
C SER A 92 -13.62 -1.34 -6.99
N LEU A 93 -12.99 -2.15 -6.15
CA LEU A 93 -11.83 -1.75 -5.34
C LEU A 93 -10.50 -1.75 -6.10
N HIS A 94 -10.49 -2.06 -7.41
CA HIS A 94 -9.24 -2.22 -8.17
C HIS A 94 -9.38 -1.88 -9.66
N TYR A 95 -9.17 -0.62 -10.04
CA TYR A 95 -9.06 -0.06 -11.40
C TYR A 95 -10.19 -0.34 -12.39
N THR A 96 -10.78 -1.54 -12.40
CA THR A 96 -11.77 -1.96 -13.39
C THR A 96 -13.14 -2.15 -12.78
N ARG A 97 -14.18 -1.97 -13.61
CA ARG A 97 -15.58 -2.22 -13.27
C ARG A 97 -16.30 -2.90 -14.45
N PRO A 98 -17.44 -3.54 -14.23
CA PRO A 98 -18.30 -3.94 -15.32
C PRO A 98 -18.72 -2.74 -16.17
N MET A 99 -18.68 -2.90 -17.50
CA MET A 99 -19.09 -1.85 -18.46
C MET A 99 -20.59 -1.51 -18.34
N ARG A 100 -21.41 -2.49 -17.94
CA ARG A 100 -22.85 -2.33 -17.76
C ARG A 100 -23.21 -2.75 -16.35
N LEU A 101 -23.80 -1.84 -15.59
CA LEU A 101 -24.27 -2.09 -14.23
C LEU A 101 -25.73 -1.62 -14.09
N PRO A 102 -26.54 -2.30 -13.27
CA PRO A 102 -27.90 -1.91 -12.97
C PRO A 102 -28.02 -0.85 -11.86
N CYS A 103 -26.92 -0.41 -11.28
CA CYS A 103 -26.83 0.50 -10.14
C CYS A 103 -25.70 1.50 -10.33
N ALA A 104 -25.64 2.50 -9.45
CA ALA A 104 -24.52 3.43 -9.39
C ALA A 104 -23.16 2.72 -9.13
N SER A 105 -22.05 3.37 -9.45
CA SER A 105 -20.74 2.74 -9.36
C SER A 105 -19.61 3.66 -8.92
N VAL A 106 -18.76 3.15 -8.04
CA VAL A 106 -17.52 3.79 -7.61
C VAL A 106 -16.34 2.89 -7.99
N VAL A 107 -15.20 3.48 -8.36
CA VAL A 107 -13.98 2.73 -8.69
C VAL A 107 -12.78 3.32 -7.96
N THR A 108 -11.95 2.50 -7.32
CA THR A 108 -10.69 2.94 -6.71
C THR A 108 -9.51 2.80 -7.66
N PHE A 109 -8.74 3.88 -7.77
CA PHE A 109 -7.44 3.92 -8.44
C PHE A 109 -6.33 4.03 -7.38
N HIS A 110 -5.46 3.01 -7.34
CA HIS A 110 -4.35 2.95 -6.38
C HIS A 110 -3.15 3.77 -6.80
N ASP A 111 -2.87 3.84 -8.09
CA ASP A 111 -1.77 4.58 -8.69
C ASP A 111 -2.04 4.82 -10.19
N MET A 112 -1.13 5.51 -10.86
CA MET A 112 -1.19 5.72 -12.30
C MET A 112 0.02 5.13 -13.04
N THR A 113 0.65 4.10 -12.48
CA THR A 113 1.87 3.48 -13.02
C THR A 113 1.68 2.88 -14.41
N PHE A 114 0.48 2.42 -14.76
CA PHE A 114 0.18 1.94 -16.12
C PHE A 114 0.35 3.01 -17.21
N PHE A 115 0.32 4.28 -16.83
CA PHE A 115 0.51 5.42 -17.73
C PHE A 115 1.89 6.06 -17.57
N LEU A 116 2.37 6.21 -16.32
CA LEU A 116 3.62 6.92 -16.02
C LEU A 116 4.84 6.03 -16.20
N TYR A 117 4.71 4.75 -15.83
CA TYR A 117 5.81 3.78 -15.82
C TYR A 117 5.39 2.47 -16.49
N PRO A 118 4.96 2.50 -17.78
CA PRO A 118 4.47 1.31 -18.47
C PRO A 118 5.51 0.18 -18.53
N GLN A 119 6.81 0.52 -18.53
CA GLN A 119 7.91 -0.46 -18.51
C GLN A 119 7.93 -1.34 -17.26
N LEU A 120 7.30 -0.94 -16.17
CA LEU A 120 7.18 -1.72 -14.93
C LEU A 120 6.11 -2.83 -15.02
N HIS A 121 5.39 -2.92 -16.14
CA HIS A 121 4.30 -3.88 -16.33
C HIS A 121 4.57 -4.82 -17.48
N THR A 122 4.03 -6.04 -17.40
CA THR A 122 4.09 -7.01 -18.51
C THR A 122 3.40 -6.46 -19.77
N ARG A 123 3.81 -6.95 -20.95
CA ARG A 123 3.22 -6.52 -22.24
C ARG A 123 1.70 -6.63 -22.25
N ALA A 124 1.14 -7.72 -21.75
CA ALA A 124 -0.30 -7.93 -21.69
C ALA A 124 -1.01 -6.87 -20.82
N ARG A 125 -0.46 -6.57 -19.64
CA ARG A 125 -0.99 -5.53 -18.74
C ARG A 125 -0.89 -4.14 -19.36
N ARG A 126 0.22 -3.81 -20.01
CA ARG A 126 0.45 -2.53 -20.70
C ARG A 126 -0.58 -2.29 -21.82
N MET A 127 -1.01 -3.33 -22.52
CA MET A 127 -2.02 -3.22 -23.58
C MET A 127 -3.44 -3.11 -23.02
N PHE A 128 -3.74 -3.85 -21.97
CA PHE A 128 -5.10 -3.94 -21.43
C PHE A 128 -5.47 -2.79 -20.48
N PHE A 129 -4.67 -2.57 -19.42
CA PHE A 129 -5.07 -1.68 -18.33
C PHE A 129 -5.28 -0.22 -18.72
N PRO A 130 -4.46 0.43 -19.57
CA PRO A 130 -4.72 1.84 -19.92
C PRO A 130 -6.10 2.05 -20.56
N SER A 131 -6.55 1.13 -21.40
CA SER A 131 -7.88 1.21 -22.02
C SER A 131 -8.99 0.90 -21.04
N ALA A 132 -8.82 -0.12 -20.19
CA ALA A 132 -9.78 -0.49 -19.15
C ALA A 132 -9.94 0.61 -18.10
N ILE A 133 -8.84 1.23 -17.65
CA ILE A 133 -8.86 2.34 -16.70
C ILE A 133 -9.58 3.57 -17.30
N ARG A 134 -9.30 3.93 -18.57
CA ARG A 134 -10.03 5.01 -19.24
C ARG A 134 -11.52 4.71 -19.35
N ALA A 135 -11.91 3.49 -19.67
CA ALA A 135 -13.31 3.08 -19.73
C ALA A 135 -13.98 3.17 -18.35
N SER A 136 -13.32 2.67 -17.29
CA SER A 136 -13.80 2.77 -15.91
C SER A 136 -13.96 4.22 -15.48
N ALA A 137 -12.96 5.08 -15.76
CA ALA A 137 -12.99 6.49 -15.44
C ALA A 137 -14.16 7.25 -16.06
N ARG A 138 -14.48 6.92 -17.31
CA ARG A 138 -15.61 7.57 -18.03
C ARG A 138 -16.95 7.15 -17.50
N GLN A 139 -17.11 5.88 -17.15
CA GLN A 139 -18.42 5.27 -16.87
C GLN A 139 -18.78 5.20 -15.39
N ALA A 140 -17.79 5.22 -14.49
CA ALA A 140 -18.07 5.26 -13.06
C ALA A 140 -18.77 6.57 -12.71
N ASP A 141 -19.67 6.56 -11.73
CA ASP A 141 -20.35 7.76 -11.22
C ASP A 141 -19.39 8.59 -10.35
N ALA A 142 -18.52 7.92 -9.59
CA ALA A 142 -17.40 8.56 -8.92
C ALA A 142 -16.14 7.69 -8.94
N LEU A 143 -15.01 8.34 -8.73
CA LEU A 143 -13.70 7.70 -8.60
C LEU A 143 -13.09 8.03 -7.22
N ILE A 144 -12.46 7.04 -6.62
CA ILE A 144 -11.67 7.20 -5.41
C ILE A 144 -10.20 7.03 -5.74
N THR A 145 -9.35 7.87 -5.19
CA THR A 145 -7.89 7.75 -5.22
C THR A 145 -7.33 7.69 -3.80
N VAL A 146 -6.27 6.94 -3.63
CA VAL A 146 -5.67 6.70 -2.32
C VAL A 146 -4.77 7.86 -1.83
N SER A 147 -4.48 8.81 -2.72
CA SER A 147 -3.67 10.00 -2.43
C SER A 147 -4.05 11.17 -3.34
N GLU A 148 -3.75 12.39 -2.91
CA GLU A 148 -3.94 13.57 -3.75
C GLU A 148 -3.02 13.55 -4.97
N SER A 149 -1.81 13.03 -4.82
CA SER A 149 -0.90 12.81 -5.94
C SER A 149 -1.53 11.91 -7.03
N THR A 150 -2.10 10.77 -6.64
CA THR A 150 -2.81 9.87 -7.57
C THR A 150 -4.02 10.56 -8.20
N ARG A 151 -4.73 11.41 -7.44
CA ARG A 151 -5.86 12.21 -7.94
C ARG A 151 -5.41 13.17 -9.04
N GLN A 152 -4.37 13.94 -8.81
CA GLN A 152 -3.83 14.90 -9.79
C GLN A 152 -3.32 14.18 -11.05
N ASP A 153 -2.61 13.05 -10.88
CA ASP A 153 -2.18 12.24 -12.02
C ASP A 153 -3.37 11.71 -12.82
N ALA A 154 -4.42 11.20 -12.17
CA ALA A 154 -5.61 10.70 -12.85
C ALA A 154 -6.35 11.81 -13.61
N ILE A 155 -6.55 12.99 -13.01
CA ILE A 155 -7.15 14.15 -13.67
C ILE A 155 -6.35 14.52 -14.93
N ARG A 156 -5.04 14.66 -14.80
CA ARG A 156 -4.13 15.04 -15.89
C ARG A 156 -4.09 14.03 -17.01
N LEU A 157 -3.97 12.73 -16.69
CA LEU A 157 -3.74 11.65 -17.68
C LEU A 157 -5.02 11.17 -18.36
N LEU A 158 -6.16 11.31 -17.69
CA LEU A 158 -7.44 10.79 -18.18
C LEU A 158 -8.45 11.89 -18.53
N ALA A 159 -8.11 13.17 -18.31
CA ALA A 159 -9.01 14.33 -18.48
C ALA A 159 -10.34 14.15 -17.74
N ILE A 160 -10.28 13.74 -16.45
CA ILE A 160 -11.45 13.53 -15.59
C ILE A 160 -11.88 14.87 -15.01
N ASP A 161 -13.20 15.08 -14.89
CA ASP A 161 -13.77 16.18 -14.14
C ASP A 161 -13.31 16.08 -12.65
N PRO A 162 -12.64 17.12 -12.11
CA PRO A 162 -12.23 17.15 -10.72
C PRO A 162 -13.34 16.91 -9.70
N GLY A 163 -14.61 17.24 -10.04
CA GLY A 163 -15.77 16.99 -9.19
C GLY A 163 -16.20 15.52 -9.09
N LYS A 164 -15.68 14.67 -9.99
CA LYS A 164 -16.00 13.23 -10.04
C LYS A 164 -14.98 12.35 -9.31
N ILE A 165 -13.86 12.90 -8.85
CA ILE A 165 -12.75 12.14 -8.29
C ILE A 165 -12.37 12.65 -6.89
N PHE A 166 -12.35 11.74 -5.92
CA PHE A 166 -12.21 12.02 -4.50
C PHE A 166 -10.99 11.32 -3.92
N THR A 167 -10.26 11.99 -3.04
CA THR A 167 -9.14 11.39 -2.32
C THR A 167 -9.62 10.80 -0.99
N THR A 168 -9.39 9.50 -0.79
CA THR A 168 -9.55 8.85 0.51
C THR A 168 -8.24 8.20 0.90
N HIS A 169 -7.46 8.88 1.76
CA HIS A 169 -6.20 8.37 2.25
C HIS A 169 -6.40 7.02 2.95
N LEU A 170 -5.39 6.14 2.83
CA LEU A 170 -5.38 4.87 3.54
C LEU A 170 -5.08 5.09 5.02
N GLY A 171 -5.47 4.12 5.84
CA GLY A 171 -5.12 4.06 7.25
C GLY A 171 -3.93 3.16 7.54
N VAL A 172 -3.35 3.31 8.72
CA VAL A 172 -2.43 2.34 9.31
C VAL A 172 -3.23 1.34 10.14
N ASP A 173 -2.85 0.07 10.08
CA ASP A 173 -3.46 -0.96 10.93
C ASP A 173 -3.05 -0.72 12.40
N PRO A 174 -3.97 -0.81 13.37
CA PRO A 174 -3.67 -0.58 14.79
C PRO A 174 -2.60 -1.50 15.40
N SER A 175 -2.28 -2.62 14.74
CA SER A 175 -1.16 -3.49 15.13
C SER A 175 0.19 -2.80 14.99
N PHE A 176 0.34 -1.85 14.04
CA PHE A 176 1.54 -1.04 13.90
C PHE A 176 1.55 0.08 14.95
N ARG A 177 2.29 -0.15 16.00
CA ARG A 177 2.44 0.74 17.16
C ARG A 177 3.76 0.49 17.84
N LEU A 178 4.12 1.33 18.80
CA LEU A 178 5.22 1.02 19.73
C LEU A 178 4.85 -0.24 20.54
N ILE A 179 5.78 -1.20 20.55
CA ILE A 179 5.68 -2.45 21.30
C ILE A 179 6.81 -2.46 22.32
N ASP A 180 6.45 -2.45 23.60
CA ASP A 180 7.38 -2.54 24.72
C ASP A 180 7.32 -3.94 25.34
N ASN A 181 7.79 -4.94 24.56
CA ASN A 181 7.85 -6.32 24.99
C ASN A 181 9.16 -6.95 24.49
N ASP A 182 10.14 -7.00 25.39
CA ASP A 182 11.48 -7.50 25.07
C ASP A 182 11.50 -9.00 24.69
N ASP A 183 10.61 -9.81 25.24
CA ASP A 183 10.58 -11.24 24.94
C ASP A 183 10.02 -11.50 23.53
N GLU A 184 8.98 -10.75 23.11
CA GLU A 184 8.49 -10.79 21.73
C GLU A 184 9.57 -10.30 20.76
N LYS A 185 10.27 -9.19 21.08
CA LYS A 185 11.39 -8.66 20.28
C LYS A 185 12.50 -9.69 20.12
N LYS A 186 12.94 -10.35 21.20
CA LYS A 186 13.94 -11.43 21.16
C LYS A 186 13.48 -12.60 20.28
N THR A 187 12.22 -12.98 20.40
CA THR A 187 11.64 -14.07 19.60
C THR A 187 11.71 -13.75 18.11
N ILE A 188 11.34 -12.52 17.70
CA ILE A 188 11.39 -12.08 16.30
C ILE A 188 12.82 -11.91 15.81
N THR A 189 13.72 -11.38 16.65
CA THR A 189 15.15 -11.29 16.33
C THR A 189 15.72 -12.67 16.00
N ALA A 190 15.45 -13.67 16.84
CA ALA A 190 15.91 -15.03 16.60
C ALA A 190 15.23 -15.70 15.39
N LYS A 191 13.93 -15.47 15.18
CA LYS A 191 13.15 -16.05 14.09
C LYS A 191 13.66 -15.63 12.69
N TYR A 192 14.08 -14.38 12.55
CA TYR A 192 14.49 -13.80 11.27
C TYR A 192 16.00 -13.48 11.20
N ASP A 193 16.78 -13.91 12.19
CA ASP A 193 18.22 -13.65 12.33
C ASP A 193 18.55 -12.15 12.16
N LEU A 194 17.79 -11.30 12.86
CA LEU A 194 17.93 -9.86 12.76
C LEU A 194 19.14 -9.37 13.56
N PRO A 195 19.97 -8.45 13.01
CA PRO A 195 21.06 -7.84 13.75
C PRO A 195 20.53 -6.88 14.83
N GLU A 196 21.38 -6.59 15.83
CA GLU A 196 21.00 -5.69 16.93
C GLU A 196 20.70 -4.26 16.45
N ASN A 197 21.52 -3.74 15.54
CA ASN A 197 21.38 -2.40 14.99
C ASN A 197 21.28 -2.46 13.47
N PHE A 198 20.17 -1.96 12.90
CA PHE A 198 19.99 -2.02 11.45
C PHE A 198 19.17 -0.89 10.86
N VAL A 199 19.46 -0.63 9.60
CA VAL A 199 18.65 0.15 8.68
C VAL A 199 17.71 -0.82 7.98
N LEU A 200 16.42 -0.54 8.00
CA LEU A 200 15.38 -1.38 7.43
C LEU A 200 14.89 -0.84 6.09
N TYR A 201 14.75 -1.73 5.13
CA TYR A 201 13.87 -1.59 3.97
C TYR A 201 12.79 -2.69 4.01
N LEU A 202 11.55 -2.35 3.66
CA LEU A 202 10.46 -3.32 3.55
C LEU A 202 9.66 -3.12 2.26
N GLY A 203 9.52 -4.19 1.48
CA GLY A 203 8.75 -4.23 0.24
C GLY A 203 9.26 -5.29 -0.72
N THR A 204 8.49 -5.60 -1.76
CA THR A 204 8.95 -6.47 -2.84
C THR A 204 10.23 -5.91 -3.46
N ILE A 205 11.23 -6.76 -3.66
CA ILE A 205 12.49 -6.36 -4.30
C ILE A 205 12.24 -6.30 -5.80
N GLU A 206 12.01 -5.11 -6.33
CA GLU A 206 11.67 -4.83 -7.72
C GLU A 206 12.22 -3.45 -8.15
N PRO A 207 12.41 -3.16 -9.44
CA PRO A 207 13.03 -1.92 -9.91
C PRO A 207 12.35 -0.64 -9.43
N ARG A 208 11.03 -0.63 -9.26
CA ARG A 208 10.27 0.53 -8.78
C ARG A 208 10.71 0.98 -7.38
N LYS A 209 11.16 0.05 -6.57
CA LYS A 209 11.61 0.31 -5.20
C LYS A 209 13.03 0.89 -5.12
N ASN A 210 13.75 0.89 -6.23
CA ASN A 210 15.02 1.61 -6.40
C ASN A 210 16.10 1.24 -5.37
N LEU A 211 16.16 -0.03 -5.00
CA LEU A 211 17.15 -0.53 -4.04
C LEU A 211 18.61 -0.30 -4.44
N PRO A 212 18.98 -0.24 -5.73
CA PRO A 212 20.36 0.06 -6.10
C PRO A 212 20.92 1.36 -5.51
N ILE A 213 20.11 2.42 -5.36
CA ILE A 213 20.61 3.65 -4.73
C ILE A 213 20.82 3.47 -3.22
N LEU A 214 19.96 2.68 -2.56
CA LEU A 214 20.12 2.35 -1.14
C LEU A 214 21.40 1.56 -0.91
N VAL A 215 21.66 0.53 -1.71
CA VAL A 215 22.86 -0.29 -1.59
C VAL A 215 24.13 0.54 -1.82
N ARG A 216 24.13 1.45 -2.81
CA ARG A 216 25.26 2.34 -3.08
C ARG A 216 25.49 3.37 -1.96
N ALA A 217 24.42 3.98 -1.45
CA ALA A 217 24.52 4.90 -0.32
C ALA A 217 24.95 4.18 0.95
N TYR A 218 24.47 2.95 1.15
CA TYR A 218 24.85 2.10 2.28
C TYR A 218 26.33 1.66 2.19
N ARG A 219 26.90 1.37 0.99
CA ARG A 219 28.34 1.13 0.82
C ARG A 219 29.16 2.28 1.40
N ARG A 220 28.79 3.52 1.08
CA ARG A 220 29.48 4.70 1.62
C ARG A 220 29.34 4.81 3.15
N LEU A 221 28.19 4.38 3.70
CA LEU A 221 27.99 4.34 5.13
C LEU A 221 28.91 3.32 5.80
N VAL A 222 29.14 2.16 5.17
CA VAL A 222 30.12 1.16 5.60
C VAL A 222 31.53 1.70 5.52
N ASP A 223 31.91 2.39 4.44
CA ASP A 223 33.23 3.05 4.30
C ASP A 223 33.45 4.13 5.38
N ASN A 224 32.37 4.72 5.87
CA ASN A 224 32.38 5.70 6.98
C ASN A 224 32.37 5.04 8.37
N GLY A 225 32.51 3.72 8.46
CA GLY A 225 32.68 2.97 9.71
C GLY A 225 31.40 2.69 10.49
N THR A 226 30.24 2.56 9.82
CA THR A 226 28.97 2.24 10.49
C THR A 226 28.98 0.86 11.13
N SER A 227 28.31 0.73 12.30
CA SER A 227 27.99 -0.55 12.92
C SER A 227 26.60 -1.08 12.57
N TYR A 228 25.77 -0.29 11.88
CA TYR A 228 24.43 -0.68 11.49
C TYR A 228 24.46 -1.57 10.26
N LYS A 229 23.81 -2.73 10.30
CA LYS A 229 23.57 -3.56 9.11
C LYS A 229 22.40 -3.06 8.28
N LEU A 230 22.31 -3.45 7.01
CA LEU A 230 21.16 -3.21 6.15
C LEU A 230 20.29 -4.47 6.11
N VAL A 231 19.03 -4.36 6.50
CA VAL A 231 18.05 -5.46 6.46
C VAL A 231 17.03 -5.17 5.36
N LEU A 232 16.97 -6.07 4.37
CA LEU A 232 16.04 -6.01 3.25
C LEU A 232 14.95 -7.07 3.43
N VAL A 233 13.75 -6.60 3.82
CA VAL A 233 12.58 -7.46 4.06
C VAL A 233 11.68 -7.46 2.85
N GLY A 234 11.33 -8.64 2.33
CA GLY A 234 10.33 -8.80 1.29
C GLY A 234 10.60 -9.94 0.32
N LYS A 235 9.60 -10.21 -0.52
CA LYS A 235 9.72 -11.23 -1.57
C LYS A 235 10.61 -10.74 -2.71
N TYR A 236 11.30 -11.66 -3.33
CA TYR A 236 11.98 -11.42 -4.60
C TYR A 236 10.92 -11.19 -5.70
N GLY A 237 10.95 -10.01 -6.27
CA GLY A 237 10.11 -9.62 -7.41
C GLY A 237 10.82 -9.92 -8.74
N TRP A 238 10.64 -9.06 -9.72
CA TRP A 238 11.32 -9.17 -11.00
C TRP A 238 12.59 -8.30 -11.02
N MET A 239 13.66 -8.79 -11.66
CA MET A 239 15.00 -8.18 -11.69
C MET A 239 15.62 -7.96 -10.29
N TYR A 240 15.30 -8.83 -9.34
CA TYR A 240 15.89 -8.78 -8.00
C TYR A 240 17.38 -9.17 -8.04
N GLU A 241 17.78 -9.93 -9.04
CA GLU A 241 19.16 -10.38 -9.26
C GLU A 241 20.13 -9.21 -9.38
N ASP A 242 19.68 -8.07 -9.93
CA ASP A 242 20.49 -6.85 -10.05
C ASP A 242 20.90 -6.31 -8.66
N VAL A 243 20.01 -6.42 -7.68
CA VAL A 243 20.28 -6.00 -6.29
C VAL A 243 21.26 -6.95 -5.63
N LEU A 244 21.07 -8.27 -5.80
CA LEU A 244 22.00 -9.28 -5.28
C LEU A 244 23.39 -9.13 -5.90
N GLY A 245 23.46 -8.95 -7.22
CA GLY A 245 24.69 -8.70 -7.95
C GLY A 245 25.42 -7.46 -7.45
N LEU A 246 24.70 -6.37 -7.21
CA LEU A 246 25.28 -5.13 -6.69
C LEU A 246 25.81 -5.26 -5.26
N VAL A 247 25.12 -6.01 -4.39
CA VAL A 247 25.60 -6.30 -3.02
C VAL A 247 26.93 -7.02 -3.08
N LYS A 248 27.06 -8.02 -3.97
CA LYS A 248 28.30 -8.76 -4.15
C LYS A 248 29.40 -7.92 -4.82
N GLU A 249 29.06 -7.13 -5.87
CA GLU A 249 30.01 -6.22 -6.54
C GLU A 249 30.66 -5.23 -5.57
N LEU A 250 29.91 -4.83 -4.53
CA LEU A 250 30.33 -3.86 -3.53
C LEU A 250 30.88 -4.49 -2.24
N ASP A 251 31.14 -5.81 -2.21
CA ASP A 251 31.63 -6.54 -1.02
C ASP A 251 30.79 -6.25 0.24
N LEU A 252 29.47 -6.38 0.15
CA LEU A 252 28.53 -6.08 1.24
C LEU A 252 27.81 -7.30 1.79
N GLU A 253 28.15 -8.54 1.39
CA GLU A 253 27.43 -9.76 1.77
C GLU A 253 27.36 -9.97 3.29
N ASP A 254 28.38 -9.58 4.05
CA ASP A 254 28.41 -9.69 5.51
C ASP A 254 27.63 -8.56 6.22
N MET A 255 27.28 -7.50 5.50
CA MET A 255 26.63 -6.30 6.03
C MET A 255 25.17 -6.14 5.59
N VAL A 256 24.71 -6.91 4.59
CA VAL A 256 23.34 -6.87 4.06
C VAL A 256 22.63 -8.18 4.33
N CYS A 257 21.53 -8.13 5.05
CA CYS A 257 20.70 -9.29 5.40
C CYS A 257 19.42 -9.29 4.55
N PHE A 258 19.14 -10.39 3.86
CA PHE A 258 17.89 -10.62 3.14
C PHE A 258 17.03 -11.60 3.95
N THR A 259 15.97 -11.13 4.59
CA THR A 259 15.10 -11.98 5.41
C THR A 259 14.09 -12.79 4.58
N GLY A 260 13.87 -12.41 3.33
CA GLY A 260 12.74 -12.90 2.56
C GLY A 260 11.39 -12.36 3.07
N TYR A 261 10.35 -13.16 2.91
CA TYR A 261 9.00 -12.77 3.36
C TYR A 261 8.86 -12.87 4.90
N VAL A 262 8.43 -11.79 5.50
CA VAL A 262 8.01 -11.72 6.91
C VAL A 262 6.49 -11.74 6.96
N SER A 263 5.91 -12.46 7.91
CA SER A 263 4.44 -12.51 8.07
C SER A 263 3.89 -11.14 8.48
N GLN A 264 2.63 -10.88 8.11
CA GLN A 264 1.98 -9.60 8.44
C GLN A 264 1.94 -9.37 9.96
N ASP A 265 1.76 -10.44 10.74
CA ASP A 265 1.68 -10.37 12.20
C ASP A 265 3.03 -10.05 12.86
N ASP A 266 4.14 -10.40 12.22
CA ASP A 266 5.50 -10.16 12.73
C ASP A 266 6.06 -8.78 12.31
N LEU A 267 5.49 -8.17 11.26
CA LEU A 267 5.99 -6.89 10.72
C LEU A 267 6.05 -5.76 11.77
N PRO A 268 5.04 -5.58 12.66
CA PRO A 268 5.11 -4.53 13.67
C PRO A 268 6.35 -4.66 14.56
N LEU A 269 6.75 -5.88 14.94
CA LEU A 269 7.95 -6.11 15.75
C LEU A 269 9.24 -5.88 14.96
N VAL A 270 9.27 -6.25 13.67
CA VAL A 270 10.42 -5.97 12.79
C VAL A 270 10.64 -4.46 12.65
N TYR A 271 9.57 -3.68 12.47
CA TYR A 271 9.69 -2.22 12.50
C TYR A 271 10.21 -1.72 13.84
N ASN A 272 9.66 -2.18 14.97
CA ASN A 272 10.05 -1.74 16.30
C ASN A 272 11.53 -2.05 16.64
N LEU A 273 12.16 -2.97 15.95
CA LEU A 273 13.59 -3.31 16.10
C LEU A 273 14.51 -2.44 15.22
N ALA A 274 13.96 -1.77 14.22
CA ALA A 274 14.75 -0.99 13.26
C ALA A 274 15.19 0.35 13.84
N SER A 275 16.42 0.76 13.53
CA SER A 275 16.96 2.07 13.93
C SER A 275 16.59 3.19 12.97
N LEU A 276 16.34 2.83 11.70
CA LEU A 276 15.98 3.73 10.61
C LEU A 276 15.25 2.95 9.53
N PHE A 277 14.19 3.51 8.97
CA PHE A 277 13.50 2.99 7.80
C PHE A 277 13.82 3.81 6.56
N VAL A 278 14.29 3.16 5.49
CA VAL A 278 14.63 3.81 4.22
C VAL A 278 13.77 3.27 3.10
N TYR A 279 13.07 4.17 2.39
CA TYR A 279 12.14 3.80 1.33
C TYR A 279 12.40 4.63 0.05
N PRO A 280 13.40 4.25 -0.78
CA PRO A 280 13.93 5.08 -1.85
C PRO A 280 13.20 4.94 -3.19
N THR A 281 11.92 4.61 -3.16
CA THR A 281 11.09 4.30 -4.33
C THR A 281 11.03 5.42 -5.37
N ILE A 282 10.81 5.07 -6.63
CA ILE A 282 10.65 6.05 -7.73
C ILE A 282 9.20 6.48 -7.93
N TYR A 283 8.24 5.78 -7.37
CA TYR A 283 6.81 6.14 -7.40
C TYR A 283 6.00 5.26 -6.45
N GLU A 284 5.07 5.87 -5.72
CA GLU A 284 4.07 5.17 -4.89
C GLU A 284 2.70 5.83 -5.04
N GLY A 285 1.66 5.00 -5.04
CA GLY A 285 0.29 5.51 -5.00
C GLY A 285 -0.10 6.05 -3.61
N PHE A 286 0.48 5.46 -2.53
CA PHE A 286 0.29 5.93 -1.16
C PHE A 286 1.58 5.85 -0.33
N GLY A 287 2.06 4.65 0.02
CA GLY A 287 3.25 4.47 0.85
C GLY A 287 2.95 3.90 2.23
N LEU A 288 2.09 2.87 2.31
CA LEU A 288 1.77 2.18 3.58
C LEU A 288 3.02 1.84 4.41
N PRO A 289 4.13 1.28 3.84
CA PRO A 289 5.31 0.94 4.64
C PRO A 289 5.93 2.13 5.38
N VAL A 290 5.87 3.32 4.80
CA VAL A 290 6.32 4.56 5.45
C VAL A 290 5.43 4.92 6.64
N LEU A 291 4.12 4.82 6.45
CA LEU A 291 3.14 5.09 7.50
C LEU A 291 3.24 4.09 8.64
N GLU A 292 3.44 2.80 8.32
CA GLU A 292 3.66 1.71 9.27
C GLU A 292 4.93 1.95 10.11
N ALA A 293 6.05 2.32 9.46
CA ALA A 293 7.30 2.67 10.14
C ALA A 293 7.11 3.84 11.13
N MET A 294 6.44 4.92 10.69
CA MET A 294 6.15 6.06 11.56
C MET A 294 5.27 5.68 12.75
N ALA A 295 4.27 4.83 12.55
CA ALA A 295 3.39 4.34 13.62
C ALA A 295 4.15 3.49 14.65
N CYS A 296 5.13 2.70 14.20
CA CYS A 296 6.02 1.91 15.04
C CYS A 296 7.16 2.74 15.68
N GLY A 297 7.19 4.07 15.48
CA GLY A 297 8.20 4.95 16.08
C GLY A 297 9.58 4.81 15.43
N VAL A 298 9.65 4.52 14.13
CA VAL A 298 10.91 4.43 13.39
C VAL A 298 11.12 5.71 12.57
N PRO A 299 12.27 6.39 12.67
CA PRO A 299 12.62 7.49 11.79
C PRO A 299 12.60 7.06 10.33
N VAL A 300 12.14 7.93 9.43
CA VAL A 300 11.94 7.61 8.01
C VAL A 300 12.79 8.50 7.11
N ILE A 301 13.46 7.90 6.14
CA ILE A 301 14.02 8.58 4.97
C ILE A 301 13.32 8.03 3.73
N SER A 302 12.81 8.91 2.88
CA SER A 302 12.18 8.51 1.62
C SER A 302 12.44 9.53 0.51
N THR A 303 11.92 9.26 -0.67
CA THR A 303 12.07 10.17 -1.84
C THR A 303 10.96 11.20 -1.89
N GLN A 304 11.28 12.40 -2.39
CA GLN A 304 10.32 13.48 -2.60
C GLN A 304 9.53 13.27 -3.89
N ILE A 305 8.75 12.19 -3.95
CA ILE A 305 8.00 11.80 -5.16
C ILE A 305 6.58 11.33 -4.84
N ALA A 306 5.66 11.59 -5.75
CA ALA A 306 4.28 11.13 -5.73
C ALA A 306 3.60 11.42 -4.37
N SER A 307 3.03 10.39 -3.72
CA SER A 307 2.30 10.51 -2.46
C SER A 307 3.19 10.70 -1.22
N LEU A 308 4.49 10.41 -1.29
CA LEU A 308 5.35 10.37 -0.10
C LEU A 308 5.46 11.71 0.64
N PRO A 309 5.57 12.88 -0.04
CA PRO A 309 5.55 14.17 0.65
C PRO A 309 4.26 14.43 1.43
N GLU A 310 3.10 14.03 0.88
CA GLU A 310 1.81 14.22 1.57
C GLU A 310 1.60 13.24 2.74
N ILE A 311 2.33 12.09 2.77
CA ILE A 311 2.27 11.12 3.86
C ILE A 311 3.25 11.49 4.96
N ILE A 312 4.50 11.78 4.62
CA ILE A 312 5.57 12.05 5.58
C ILE A 312 5.44 13.44 6.19
N GLY A 313 5.20 14.48 5.38
CA GLY A 313 5.26 15.87 5.84
C GLY A 313 6.61 16.17 6.49
N ASP A 314 6.59 16.71 7.70
CA ASP A 314 7.78 17.07 8.48
C ASP A 314 8.29 15.92 9.38
N ALA A 315 7.72 14.72 9.27
CA ALA A 315 8.02 13.60 10.16
C ALA A 315 9.18 12.71 9.68
N GLY A 316 9.97 13.14 8.73
CA GLY A 316 11.11 12.40 8.18
C GLY A 316 11.91 13.22 7.16
N ILE A 317 12.91 12.62 6.55
CA ILE A 317 13.71 13.28 5.51
C ILE A 317 13.23 12.84 4.12
N LEU A 318 12.98 13.82 3.27
CA LEU A 318 12.67 13.62 1.85
C LEU A 318 13.88 14.01 1.00
N ILE A 319 14.33 13.08 0.16
CA ILE A 319 15.49 13.26 -0.74
C ILE A 319 15.04 13.26 -2.22
N PRO A 320 15.81 13.86 -3.13
CA PRO A 320 15.57 13.70 -4.56
C PRO A 320 15.63 12.22 -5.00
N VAL A 321 14.85 11.86 -6.01
CA VAL A 321 14.89 10.52 -6.60
C VAL A 321 16.26 10.29 -7.27
N ASN A 322 16.83 9.09 -7.10
CA ASN A 322 18.13 8.68 -7.64
C ASN A 322 19.36 9.47 -7.11
N ASP A 323 19.23 10.16 -5.99
CA ASP A 323 20.33 10.89 -5.37
C ASP A 323 20.98 10.06 -4.26
N VAL A 324 22.10 9.40 -4.59
CA VAL A 324 22.87 8.56 -3.67
C VAL A 324 23.55 9.41 -2.58
N ASP A 325 24.02 10.62 -2.93
CA ASP A 325 24.71 11.52 -2.02
C ASP A 325 23.73 12.05 -0.95
N ALA A 326 22.57 12.54 -1.38
CA ALA A 326 21.52 12.99 -0.46
C ALA A 326 21.02 11.86 0.46
N LEU A 327 20.93 10.61 -0.05
CA LEU A 327 20.54 9.47 0.78
C LEU A 327 21.61 9.13 1.80
N PHE A 328 22.89 9.11 1.41
CA PHE A 328 24.00 8.88 2.32
C PHE A 328 24.03 9.95 3.44
N ASP A 329 23.99 11.23 3.09
CA ASP A 329 24.02 12.34 4.04
C ASP A 329 22.83 12.27 5.02
N ALA A 330 21.64 11.94 4.52
CA ALA A 330 20.45 11.75 5.34
C ALA A 330 20.61 10.59 6.34
N MET A 331 21.16 9.44 5.90
CA MET A 331 21.43 8.30 6.79
C MET A 331 22.45 8.65 7.86
N VAL A 332 23.57 9.28 7.50
CA VAL A 332 24.60 9.74 8.47
C VAL A 332 23.98 10.67 9.50
N ARG A 333 23.21 11.65 9.06
CA ARG A 333 22.56 12.63 9.93
C ARG A 333 21.59 11.97 10.91
N VAL A 334 20.69 11.10 10.44
CA VAL A 334 19.69 10.46 11.33
C VAL A 334 20.34 9.46 12.28
N LEU A 335 21.30 8.65 11.81
CA LEU A 335 21.96 7.66 12.66
C LEU A 335 22.92 8.28 13.66
N GLY A 336 23.52 9.44 13.35
CA GLY A 336 24.48 10.15 14.21
C GLY A 336 23.83 11.11 15.22
N ASP A 337 22.59 11.52 15.04
CA ASP A 337 21.92 12.54 15.88
C ASP A 337 20.71 11.94 16.62
N GLN A 338 20.89 11.66 17.90
CA GLN A 338 19.84 11.08 18.75
C GLN A 338 18.66 12.04 18.92
N THR A 339 18.91 13.33 19.08
CA THR A 339 17.85 14.34 19.26
C THR A 339 16.95 14.39 18.02
N LEU A 340 17.55 14.38 16.84
CA LEU A 340 16.80 14.35 15.58
C LEU A 340 15.98 13.06 15.43
N ARG A 341 16.53 11.91 15.84
CA ARG A 341 15.76 10.65 15.83
C ARG A 341 14.53 10.72 16.73
N GLU A 342 14.70 11.22 17.96
CA GLU A 342 13.60 11.37 18.92
C GLU A 342 12.52 12.34 18.40
N GLU A 343 12.91 13.41 17.73
CA GLU A 343 11.99 14.33 17.06
C GLU A 343 11.19 13.63 15.95
N PHE A 344 11.87 12.90 15.06
CA PHE A 344 11.18 12.18 13.98
C PHE A 344 10.28 11.06 14.50
N ILE A 345 10.66 10.35 15.54
CA ILE A 345 9.80 9.37 16.22
C ILE A 345 8.51 10.05 16.69
N ARG A 346 8.63 11.14 17.42
CA ARG A 346 7.48 11.88 17.95
C ARG A 346 6.59 12.43 16.82
N TYR A 347 7.18 13.07 15.81
CA TYR A 347 6.42 13.60 14.68
C TYR A 347 5.78 12.50 13.83
N GLY A 348 6.48 11.39 13.61
CA GLY A 348 5.97 10.22 12.88
C GLY A 348 4.74 9.63 13.54
N GLN A 349 4.78 9.44 14.86
CA GLN A 349 3.64 8.95 15.63
C GLN A 349 2.43 9.90 15.61
N LEU A 350 2.67 11.21 15.71
CA LEU A 350 1.61 12.21 15.59
C LEU A 350 1.04 12.25 14.16
N ARG A 351 1.89 12.07 13.17
CA ARG A 351 1.50 12.08 11.76
C ARG A 351 0.69 10.85 11.40
N SER A 352 1.12 9.64 11.82
CA SER A 352 0.43 8.38 11.51
C SER A 352 -0.99 8.33 12.08
N LYS A 353 -1.25 8.94 13.23
CA LYS A 353 -2.60 9.05 13.83
C LYS A 353 -3.61 9.81 12.96
N LYS A 354 -3.16 10.60 11.98
CA LYS A 354 -4.06 11.30 11.03
C LYS A 354 -4.61 10.37 9.95
N PHE A 355 -4.07 9.16 9.83
CA PHE A 355 -4.37 8.16 8.82
C PHE A 355 -4.93 6.91 9.48
N SER A 356 -6.24 6.79 9.54
CA SER A 356 -6.90 5.61 10.10
C SER A 356 -7.88 5.00 9.11
N TRP A 357 -8.13 3.71 9.22
CA TRP A 357 -9.08 3.01 8.37
C TRP A 357 -10.52 3.44 8.62
N GLU A 358 -10.85 3.84 9.84
CA GLU A 358 -12.13 4.43 10.19
C GLU A 358 -12.36 5.73 9.39
N ARG A 359 -11.33 6.57 9.31
CA ARG A 359 -11.37 7.81 8.50
C ARG A 359 -11.50 7.48 7.02
N THR A 360 -10.78 6.48 6.52
CA THR A 360 -10.88 6.01 5.14
C THR A 360 -12.31 5.55 4.82
N ALA A 361 -12.91 4.73 5.70
CA ALA A 361 -14.28 4.25 5.56
C ALA A 361 -15.30 5.39 5.60
N GLN A 362 -15.13 6.33 6.53
CA GLN A 362 -16.00 7.52 6.64
C GLN A 362 -15.99 8.35 5.34
N LEU A 363 -14.80 8.67 4.81
CA LEU A 363 -14.66 9.43 3.57
C LEU A 363 -15.23 8.66 2.37
N THR A 364 -14.97 7.36 2.31
CA THR A 364 -15.50 6.48 1.27
C THR A 364 -17.04 6.46 1.30
N ARG A 365 -17.63 6.37 2.50
CA ARG A 365 -19.08 6.42 2.68
C ARG A 365 -19.69 7.77 2.25
N GLN A 366 -19.00 8.87 2.49
CA GLN A 366 -19.43 10.20 2.00
C GLN A 366 -19.49 10.24 0.47
N VAL A 367 -18.53 9.62 -0.22
CA VAL A 367 -18.58 9.48 -1.69
C VAL A 367 -19.78 8.66 -2.13
N TYR A 368 -20.12 7.56 -1.43
CA TYR A 368 -21.33 6.78 -1.75
C TYR A 368 -22.61 7.60 -1.62
N GLN A 369 -22.75 8.34 -0.52
CA GLN A 369 -23.89 9.22 -0.29
C GLN A 369 -24.05 10.26 -1.39
N GLN A 370 -22.97 10.96 -1.72
CA GLN A 370 -22.95 11.95 -2.79
C GLN A 370 -23.36 11.37 -4.15
N VAL A 371 -22.87 10.16 -4.48
CA VAL A 371 -23.24 9.47 -5.73
C VAL A 371 -24.73 9.15 -5.76
N LEU A 372 -25.29 8.63 -4.66
CA LEU A 372 -26.70 8.22 -4.60
C LEU A 372 -27.67 9.41 -4.55
N GLU A 373 -27.23 10.58 -4.04
CA GLU A 373 -28.02 11.81 -4.06
C GLU A 373 -28.09 12.44 -5.47
N THR A 374 -27.10 12.14 -6.32
CA THR A 374 -27.02 12.73 -7.68
C THR A 374 -27.47 11.78 -8.79
N SER A 375 -27.77 10.52 -8.48
CA SER A 375 -28.26 9.47 -9.41
C SER A 375 -29.77 9.41 -9.42
#